data_1bfd678ba3e26f20fbde20df227a4aff
#
_entry.id   1bfd678ba3e26f20fbde20df227a4aff
#
_cell.length_a   1.000
_cell.length_b   1.000
_cell.length_c   1.000
_cell.angle_alpha   90.00
_cell.angle_beta   90.00
_cell.angle_gamma   90.00
#
_symmetry.space_group_name_H-M   'P 1'
#
loop_
_entity.id
_entity.type
_entity.pdbx_description
1 polymer ?
#
loop_
_entity_poly.entity_id
_entity_poly.type
_entity_poly.pdbx_seq_one_letter_code
_entity_poly.pdbx_strand_id
1 'polypeptide(L)'
;MDGRANALEDAIRESFALAMSDFSACATLAEELPLLAAACRLTGDEALKARLVAQLEETATWSPLQRPGWSLYHPGARLAEGGDGNWLATGCGIRAIADALELVPAGMIDEELNGRLRALLEKEVAGVVDDWRTTRPWFVRDRNPVTNQWVLPTEGLVRACLVLGVDAHRDAYELGVSNLLEALDAHGAKGEFEEGFGYASFTVTSMLHAARAMAAQGDRRGVEHAFLRNFPTWLTHHLQPGDMIVNCFDAGPARGTARTARPLFSLLVACTGSPVAQWTLTRQLEGPSDDMAGLLARVAPPADAAAAPPPFAAYDRATRVNWRSNWRSDATGVWVRGGHPLDQHDHHDRGHVNFVLDGRPIFIEAGTPSYSHPLMGSHFASSYGHNVLQVGLEEPRPVAAGETLTRPGWQERGVVAPIAVRRLDAAGGDVSLRIAKGYDRLAEWRRDVTWDDRAVRVHDDVRLEEGHADVILFRWHLGSNAEPEIAPVAGGFRVVWDDAQMLIGSPGRLAVTAVKAPDNTVNNATDDARPETFHTCIVIASAEPAERLAVDVSVGGR
;
A
#
# COMPACT_ATOMS: atom_id res chain seq x y z
N MET A 1 32.39 -3.35 -27.68
CA MET A 1 30.93 -3.66 -27.58
C MET A 1 30.24 -2.89 -26.48
N ASP A 2 30.99 -2.36 -25.51
CA ASP A 2 30.41 -1.73 -24.30
C ASP A 2 29.69 -0.39 -24.50
N GLY A 3 30.16 0.45 -25.45
CA GLY A 3 29.56 1.79 -25.64
C GLY A 3 28.13 1.80 -26.23
N ARG A 4 27.73 0.78 -27.00
CA ARG A 4 26.35 0.68 -27.54
C ARG A 4 25.36 0.09 -26.51
N ALA A 5 25.84 -0.79 -25.64
CA ALA A 5 25.02 -1.34 -24.55
C ALA A 5 24.69 -0.25 -23.53
N ASN A 6 25.70 0.57 -23.14
CA ASN A 6 25.49 1.69 -22.22
C ASN A 6 24.54 2.75 -22.79
N ALA A 7 24.68 3.12 -24.08
CA ALA A 7 23.78 4.09 -24.71
C ALA A 7 22.32 3.60 -24.81
N LEU A 8 22.09 2.29 -24.97
CA LEU A 8 20.75 1.71 -24.97
C LEU A 8 20.15 1.69 -23.54
N GLU A 9 20.95 1.36 -22.55
CA GLU A 9 20.52 1.40 -21.13
C GLU A 9 20.18 2.82 -20.68
N ASP A 10 20.98 3.82 -21.08
CA ASP A 10 20.71 5.22 -20.79
C ASP A 10 19.41 5.70 -21.46
N ALA A 11 19.17 5.33 -22.71
CA ALA A 11 17.92 5.65 -23.42
C ALA A 11 16.68 4.99 -22.78
N ILE A 12 16.81 3.75 -22.28
CA ILE A 12 15.75 3.06 -21.55
C ILE A 12 15.43 3.78 -20.23
N ARG A 13 16.47 4.16 -19.47
CA ARG A 13 16.31 4.91 -18.21
C ARG A 13 15.67 6.28 -18.44
N GLU A 14 16.08 6.98 -19.50
CA GLU A 14 15.48 8.26 -19.86
C GLU A 14 14.00 8.12 -20.22
N SER A 15 13.64 7.13 -21.03
CA SER A 15 12.25 6.86 -21.41
C SER A 15 11.38 6.54 -20.18
N PHE A 16 11.89 5.72 -19.27
CA PHE A 16 11.19 5.42 -18.01
C PHE A 16 11.04 6.66 -17.12
N ALA A 17 12.10 7.46 -16.96
CA ALA A 17 12.06 8.71 -16.18
C ALA A 17 11.05 9.71 -16.74
N LEU A 18 10.95 9.84 -18.06
CA LEU A 18 9.95 10.67 -18.71
C LEU A 18 8.53 10.17 -18.47
N ALA A 19 8.28 8.86 -18.56
CA ALA A 19 6.97 8.27 -18.28
C ALA A 19 6.56 8.45 -16.82
N MET A 20 7.49 8.36 -15.87
CA MET A 20 7.25 8.64 -14.45
C MET A 20 7.01 10.12 -14.18
N SER A 21 7.67 11.01 -14.92
CA SER A 21 7.41 12.46 -14.88
C SER A 21 5.99 12.80 -15.32
N ASP A 22 5.48 12.13 -16.38
CA ASP A 22 4.10 12.29 -16.83
C ASP A 22 3.10 11.89 -15.74
N PHE A 23 3.34 10.74 -15.10
CA PHE A 23 2.50 10.30 -13.98
C PHE A 23 2.49 11.31 -12.83
N SER A 24 3.66 11.79 -12.40
CA SER A 24 3.77 12.77 -11.33
C SER A 24 3.04 14.07 -11.67
N ALA A 25 3.20 14.57 -12.89
CA ALA A 25 2.53 15.77 -13.36
C ALA A 25 1.00 15.60 -13.42
N CYS A 26 0.52 14.51 -14.02
CA CYS A 26 -0.91 14.23 -14.11
C CYS A 26 -1.55 13.96 -12.74
N ALA A 27 -0.85 13.30 -11.81
CA ALA A 27 -1.34 13.08 -10.46
C ALA A 27 -1.50 14.41 -9.69
N THR A 28 -0.51 15.30 -9.75
CA THR A 28 -0.59 16.65 -9.18
C THR A 28 -1.72 17.45 -9.82
N LEU A 29 -1.84 17.39 -11.14
CA LEU A 29 -2.92 18.07 -11.86
C LEU A 29 -4.30 17.59 -11.41
N ALA A 30 -4.45 16.28 -11.16
CA ALA A 30 -5.71 15.67 -10.71
C ALA A 30 -6.13 16.11 -9.30
N GLU A 31 -5.21 16.54 -8.47
CA GLU A 31 -5.47 17.08 -7.14
C GLU A 31 -5.76 18.59 -7.19
N GLU A 32 -4.94 19.34 -7.92
CA GLU A 32 -4.96 20.80 -7.88
C GLU A 32 -5.98 21.43 -8.84
N LEU A 33 -6.12 20.91 -10.05
CA LEU A 33 -6.95 21.53 -11.09
C LEU A 33 -8.44 21.57 -10.73
N PRO A 34 -9.06 20.48 -10.23
CA PRO A 34 -10.46 20.53 -9.78
C PRO A 34 -10.67 21.47 -8.59
N LEU A 35 -9.70 21.56 -7.66
CA LEU A 35 -9.77 22.47 -6.53
C LEU A 35 -9.70 23.92 -6.98
N LEU A 36 -8.82 24.24 -7.93
CA LEU A 36 -8.72 25.57 -8.54
C LEU A 36 -10.02 25.94 -9.28
N ALA A 37 -10.60 25.03 -10.05
CA ALA A 37 -11.87 25.23 -10.73
C ALA A 37 -13.03 25.46 -9.75
N ALA A 38 -13.09 24.69 -8.66
CA ALA A 38 -14.06 24.89 -7.60
C ALA A 38 -13.89 26.25 -6.91
N ALA A 39 -12.65 26.65 -6.60
CA ALA A 39 -12.35 27.95 -6.01
C ALA A 39 -12.79 29.10 -6.92
N CYS A 40 -12.50 29.01 -8.22
CA CYS A 40 -12.98 29.99 -9.21
C CYS A 40 -14.51 30.10 -9.23
N ARG A 41 -15.20 28.96 -9.21
CA ARG A 41 -16.66 28.91 -9.21
C ARG A 41 -17.27 29.52 -7.96
N LEU A 42 -16.66 29.30 -6.80
CA LEU A 42 -17.19 29.76 -5.50
C LEU A 42 -16.88 31.24 -5.23
N THR A 43 -15.70 31.71 -5.62
CA THR A 43 -15.24 33.07 -5.27
C THR A 43 -15.45 34.10 -6.38
N GLY A 44 -15.43 33.68 -7.63
CA GLY A 44 -15.42 34.56 -8.78
C GLY A 44 -14.14 35.39 -8.92
N ASP A 45 -13.05 35.02 -8.22
CA ASP A 45 -11.78 35.73 -8.22
C ASP A 45 -11.10 35.71 -9.60
N GLU A 46 -10.82 36.89 -10.16
CA GLU A 46 -10.27 37.04 -11.51
C GLU A 46 -8.82 36.49 -11.62
N ALA A 47 -8.03 36.57 -10.54
CA ALA A 47 -6.66 36.03 -10.57
C ALA A 47 -6.66 34.51 -10.57
N LEU A 48 -7.57 33.87 -9.81
CA LEU A 48 -7.76 32.41 -9.87
C LEU A 48 -8.28 31.96 -11.24
N LYS A 49 -9.21 32.71 -11.84
CA LYS A 49 -9.72 32.44 -13.19
C LYS A 49 -8.60 32.48 -14.23
N ALA A 50 -7.78 33.56 -14.21
CA ALA A 50 -6.65 33.69 -15.13
C ALA A 50 -5.66 32.53 -14.98
N ARG A 51 -5.38 32.11 -13.73
CA ARG A 51 -4.52 30.93 -13.47
C ARG A 51 -5.14 29.64 -13.98
N LEU A 52 -6.44 29.43 -13.77
CA LEU A 52 -7.14 28.24 -14.25
C LEU A 52 -7.11 28.14 -15.79
N VAL A 53 -7.42 29.23 -16.48
CA VAL A 53 -7.38 29.29 -17.95
C VAL A 53 -5.98 28.98 -18.45
N ALA A 54 -4.94 29.62 -17.91
CA ALA A 54 -3.56 29.37 -18.29
C ALA A 54 -3.16 27.90 -18.07
N GLN A 55 -3.59 27.28 -16.95
CA GLN A 55 -3.33 25.87 -16.67
C GLN A 55 -4.07 24.94 -17.65
N LEU A 56 -5.31 25.26 -18.00
CA LEU A 56 -6.07 24.49 -19.00
C LEU A 56 -5.50 24.62 -20.41
N GLU A 57 -5.01 25.82 -20.79
CA GLU A 57 -4.31 26.02 -22.06
C GLU A 57 -3.05 25.19 -22.17
N GLU A 58 -2.23 25.19 -21.11
CA GLU A 58 -1.03 24.35 -21.02
C GLU A 58 -1.40 22.86 -21.11
N THR A 59 -2.38 22.41 -20.31
CA THR A 59 -2.84 21.02 -20.29
C THR A 59 -3.37 20.56 -21.65
N ALA A 60 -4.04 21.45 -22.39
CA ALA A 60 -4.54 21.14 -23.74
C ALA A 60 -3.43 20.86 -24.75
N THR A 61 -2.17 21.17 -24.43
CA THR A 61 -1.00 20.83 -25.26
C THR A 61 -0.41 19.46 -24.96
N TRP A 62 -0.79 18.85 -23.85
CA TRP A 62 -0.26 17.56 -23.41
C TRP A 62 -0.89 16.42 -24.21
N SER A 63 -0.11 15.81 -25.10
CA SER A 63 -0.61 14.70 -25.92
C SER A 63 0.55 13.83 -26.41
N PRO A 64 0.61 12.56 -26.03
CA PRO A 64 -0.31 11.85 -25.11
C PRO A 64 -0.12 12.30 -23.64
N LEU A 65 -1.11 12.06 -22.79
CA LEU A 65 -0.98 12.25 -21.33
C LEU A 65 0.04 11.29 -20.71
N GLN A 66 0.23 10.15 -21.33
CA GLN A 66 1.23 9.15 -20.92
C GLN A 66 2.16 8.84 -22.08
N ARG A 67 3.43 9.25 -21.96
CA ARG A 67 4.47 8.82 -22.92
C ARG A 67 4.80 7.33 -22.74
N PRO A 68 5.16 6.62 -23.83
CA PRO A 68 5.62 5.24 -23.74
C PRO A 68 6.93 5.13 -22.95
N GLY A 69 7.18 3.94 -22.38
CA GLY A 69 8.40 3.65 -21.63
C GLY A 69 8.18 3.33 -20.15
N TRP A 70 6.94 3.41 -19.66
CA TRP A 70 6.63 3.11 -18.27
C TRP A 70 6.89 1.64 -17.88
N SER A 71 6.84 0.72 -18.85
CA SER A 71 7.11 -0.72 -18.61
C SER A 71 8.62 -1.06 -18.59
N LEU A 72 9.50 -0.11 -18.83
CA LEU A 72 10.95 -0.31 -18.99
C LEU A 72 11.71 -0.34 -17.64
N TYR A 73 11.04 -0.50 -16.53
CA TYR A 73 11.65 -0.49 -15.18
C TYR A 73 12.46 -1.75 -14.84
N HIS A 74 12.26 -2.83 -15.57
CA HIS A 74 13.01 -4.07 -15.35
C HIS A 74 14.28 -4.13 -16.20
N PRO A 75 15.42 -4.61 -15.68
CA PRO A 75 16.60 -4.85 -16.46
C PRO A 75 16.31 -5.77 -17.67
N GLY A 76 16.72 -5.34 -18.86
CA GLY A 76 16.47 -6.09 -20.09
C GLY A 76 15.07 -5.93 -20.68
N ALA A 77 14.19 -5.13 -20.07
CA ALA A 77 12.90 -4.78 -20.67
C ALA A 77 13.08 -4.07 -22.01
N ARG A 78 12.15 -4.32 -22.91
CA ARG A 78 12.10 -3.67 -24.23
C ARG A 78 10.69 -3.18 -24.49
N LEU A 79 10.59 -2.00 -25.09
CA LEU A 79 9.31 -1.49 -25.52
C LEU A 79 8.73 -2.43 -26.59
N ALA A 80 7.47 -2.84 -26.41
CA ALA A 80 6.75 -3.62 -27.40
C ALA A 80 6.51 -2.80 -28.68
N GLU A 81 6.35 -3.45 -29.80
CA GLU A 81 5.92 -2.80 -31.05
C GLU A 81 4.55 -2.14 -30.80
N GLY A 82 4.44 -0.84 -31.10
CA GLY A 82 3.24 -0.05 -30.79
C GLY A 82 3.21 0.55 -29.38
N GLY A 83 4.25 0.38 -28.58
CA GLY A 83 4.38 0.95 -27.24
C GLY A 83 3.78 0.05 -26.15
N ASP A 84 3.85 0.51 -24.91
CA ASP A 84 3.35 -0.19 -23.70
C ASP A 84 1.90 0.16 -23.31
N GLY A 85 1.28 1.09 -24.08
CA GLY A 85 -0.11 1.49 -23.88
C GLY A 85 -0.29 2.55 -22.78
N ASN A 86 -1.55 2.81 -22.48
CA ASN A 86 -1.93 3.78 -21.44
C ASN A 86 -1.63 3.24 -20.05
N TRP A 87 -1.38 4.17 -19.11
CA TRP A 87 -1.01 3.83 -17.74
C TRP A 87 -1.57 4.87 -16.75
N LEU A 88 -0.97 5.01 -15.60
CA LEU A 88 -1.44 5.83 -14.48
C LEU A 88 -1.65 7.31 -14.85
N ALA A 89 -0.75 7.89 -15.63
CA ALA A 89 -0.86 9.30 -16.06
C ALA A 89 -2.14 9.55 -16.88
N THR A 90 -2.49 8.62 -17.77
CA THR A 90 -3.73 8.73 -18.57
C THR A 90 -4.96 8.88 -17.68
N GLY A 91 -5.11 7.99 -16.66
CA GLY A 91 -6.25 8.05 -15.74
C GLY A 91 -6.30 9.34 -14.95
N CYS A 92 -5.18 9.73 -14.33
CA CYS A 92 -5.06 10.97 -13.57
C CYS A 92 -5.32 12.22 -14.42
N GLY A 93 -4.71 12.30 -15.60
CA GLY A 93 -4.85 13.46 -16.48
C GLY A 93 -6.27 13.60 -17.04
N ILE A 94 -6.89 12.50 -17.45
CA ILE A 94 -8.30 12.51 -17.87
C ILE A 94 -9.20 12.99 -16.73
N ARG A 95 -9.03 12.45 -15.51
CA ARG A 95 -9.79 12.88 -14.33
C ARG A 95 -9.66 14.38 -14.10
N ALA A 96 -8.43 14.89 -14.10
CA ALA A 96 -8.16 16.31 -13.89
C ALA A 96 -8.92 17.20 -14.87
N ILE A 97 -8.85 16.88 -16.15
CA ILE A 97 -9.51 17.64 -17.23
C ILE A 97 -11.03 17.51 -17.10
N ALA A 98 -11.55 16.30 -16.92
CA ALA A 98 -12.98 16.05 -16.81
C ALA A 98 -13.61 16.78 -15.62
N ASP A 99 -12.99 16.69 -14.45
CA ASP A 99 -13.46 17.37 -13.23
C ASP A 99 -13.39 18.89 -13.38
N ALA A 100 -12.33 19.41 -13.99
CA ALA A 100 -12.22 20.86 -14.25
C ALA A 100 -13.33 21.33 -15.20
N LEU A 101 -13.57 20.62 -16.30
CA LEU A 101 -14.64 20.98 -17.27
C LEU A 101 -16.05 20.96 -16.65
N GLU A 102 -16.31 20.05 -15.71
CA GLU A 102 -17.58 20.01 -14.96
C GLU A 102 -17.72 21.19 -13.98
N LEU A 103 -16.61 21.65 -13.41
CA LEU A 103 -16.59 22.70 -12.38
C LEU A 103 -16.43 24.11 -12.94
N VAL A 104 -15.86 24.27 -14.12
CA VAL A 104 -15.62 25.58 -14.75
C VAL A 104 -16.95 26.31 -14.94
N PRO A 105 -17.07 27.59 -14.49
CA PRO A 105 -18.24 28.41 -14.75
C PRO A 105 -18.50 28.59 -16.26
N ALA A 106 -19.76 28.60 -16.65
CA ALA A 106 -20.16 28.83 -18.05
C ALA A 106 -19.55 30.14 -18.59
N GLY A 107 -18.94 30.08 -19.78
CA GLY A 107 -18.34 31.23 -20.44
C GLY A 107 -16.97 31.66 -19.89
N MET A 108 -16.38 30.92 -18.94
CA MET A 108 -15.03 31.20 -18.45
C MET A 108 -13.93 30.82 -19.42
N ILE A 109 -14.10 29.68 -20.10
CA ILE A 109 -13.21 29.25 -21.19
C ILE A 109 -13.94 29.47 -22.52
N ASP A 110 -13.19 29.80 -23.57
CA ASP A 110 -13.76 29.95 -24.90
C ASP A 110 -14.03 28.60 -25.57
N GLU A 111 -14.75 28.64 -26.69
CA GLU A 111 -15.11 27.42 -27.43
C GLU A 111 -13.90 26.71 -28.00
N GLU A 112 -12.83 27.45 -28.35
CA GLU A 112 -11.60 26.90 -28.91
C GLU A 112 -10.86 26.05 -27.87
N LEU A 113 -10.64 26.59 -26.66
CA LEU A 113 -9.98 25.88 -25.56
C LEU A 113 -10.82 24.66 -25.11
N ASN A 114 -12.14 24.85 -24.97
CA ASN A 114 -13.04 23.74 -24.64
C ASN A 114 -12.98 22.63 -25.70
N GLY A 115 -12.95 23.01 -26.98
CA GLY A 115 -12.82 22.06 -28.10
C GLY A 115 -11.49 21.29 -28.06
N ARG A 116 -10.36 21.94 -27.78
CA ARG A 116 -9.04 21.30 -27.65
C ARG A 116 -9.00 20.30 -26.48
N LEU A 117 -9.54 20.67 -25.33
CA LEU A 117 -9.59 19.77 -24.14
C LEU A 117 -10.48 18.55 -24.41
N ARG A 118 -11.64 18.73 -25.07
CA ARG A 118 -12.52 17.62 -25.44
C ARG A 118 -11.86 16.70 -26.47
N ALA A 119 -11.18 17.26 -27.48
CA ALA A 119 -10.45 16.48 -28.47
C ALA A 119 -9.31 15.66 -27.83
N LEU A 120 -8.63 16.22 -26.81
CA LEU A 120 -7.64 15.49 -26.02
C LEU A 120 -8.31 14.31 -25.28
N LEU A 121 -9.43 14.53 -24.59
CA LEU A 121 -10.18 13.46 -23.92
C LEU A 121 -10.63 12.37 -24.90
N GLU A 122 -11.16 12.73 -26.07
CA GLU A 122 -11.57 11.77 -27.11
C GLU A 122 -10.41 10.88 -27.58
N LYS A 123 -9.23 11.49 -27.76
CA LYS A 123 -8.02 10.76 -28.15
C LYS A 123 -7.57 9.77 -27.07
N GLU A 124 -7.57 10.19 -25.81
CA GLU A 124 -7.17 9.33 -24.69
C GLU A 124 -8.20 8.19 -24.50
N VAL A 125 -9.49 8.46 -24.61
CA VAL A 125 -10.56 7.42 -24.60
C VAL A 125 -10.32 6.39 -25.69
N ALA A 126 -10.07 6.83 -26.92
CA ALA A 126 -9.78 5.92 -28.03
C ALA A 126 -8.55 5.06 -27.77
N GLY A 127 -7.49 5.65 -27.16
CA GLY A 127 -6.28 4.94 -26.76
C GLY A 127 -6.53 3.86 -25.73
N VAL A 128 -7.29 4.17 -24.66
CA VAL A 128 -7.65 3.19 -23.62
C VAL A 128 -8.49 2.06 -24.20
N VAL A 129 -9.51 2.37 -25.01
CA VAL A 129 -10.34 1.35 -25.67
C VAL A 129 -9.49 0.44 -26.57
N ASP A 130 -8.54 1.01 -27.33
CA ASP A 130 -7.64 0.22 -28.17
C ASP A 130 -6.72 -0.70 -27.35
N ASP A 131 -6.24 -0.26 -26.21
CA ASP A 131 -5.43 -1.07 -25.30
C ASP A 131 -6.18 -2.30 -24.78
N TRP A 132 -7.44 -2.15 -24.42
CA TRP A 132 -8.29 -3.27 -24.01
C TRP A 132 -8.61 -4.22 -25.18
N ARG A 133 -8.89 -3.66 -26.35
CA ARG A 133 -9.18 -4.45 -27.55
C ARG A 133 -7.97 -5.26 -28.02
N THR A 134 -6.76 -4.68 -27.92
CA THR A 134 -5.52 -5.31 -28.38
C THR A 134 -4.76 -6.04 -27.27
N THR A 135 -5.24 -5.99 -26.03
CA THR A 135 -4.58 -6.54 -24.82
C THR A 135 -3.11 -6.09 -24.69
N ARG A 136 -2.83 -4.82 -24.99
CA ARG A 136 -1.47 -4.27 -25.09
C ARG A 136 -0.77 -4.17 -23.75
N PRO A 137 -1.33 -3.48 -22.71
CA PRO A 137 -0.71 -3.42 -21.39
C PRO A 137 -0.70 -4.80 -20.72
N TRP A 138 0.34 -5.07 -19.96
CA TRP A 138 0.47 -6.36 -19.29
C TRP A 138 -0.70 -6.68 -18.36
N PHE A 139 -1.21 -5.70 -17.61
CA PHE A 139 -2.32 -5.87 -16.68
C PHE A 139 -3.65 -6.19 -17.38
N VAL A 140 -3.82 -5.74 -18.64
CA VAL A 140 -4.96 -6.12 -19.51
C VAL A 140 -4.75 -7.52 -20.07
N ARG A 141 -3.55 -7.80 -20.62
CA ARG A 141 -3.19 -9.10 -21.20
C ARG A 141 -3.29 -10.24 -20.19
N ASP A 142 -2.78 -9.99 -18.98
CA ASP A 142 -2.73 -10.98 -17.91
C ASP A 142 -4.00 -10.97 -17.04
N ARG A 143 -4.96 -10.11 -17.40
CA ARG A 143 -6.25 -9.89 -16.73
C ARG A 143 -6.11 -9.73 -15.22
N ASN A 144 -5.42 -8.68 -14.81
CA ASN A 144 -5.13 -8.40 -13.41
C ASN A 144 -5.90 -7.17 -12.88
N PRO A 145 -7.21 -7.31 -12.56
CA PRO A 145 -8.08 -6.20 -12.18
C PRO A 145 -7.82 -5.66 -10.76
N VAL A 146 -7.00 -6.32 -9.94
CA VAL A 146 -6.68 -5.85 -8.58
C VAL A 146 -5.63 -4.74 -8.56
N THR A 147 -4.97 -4.45 -9.68
CA THR A 147 -3.89 -3.46 -9.74
C THR A 147 -4.38 -2.04 -9.96
N ASN A 148 -3.66 -1.08 -9.41
CA ASN A 148 -3.87 0.35 -9.70
C ASN A 148 -3.76 0.66 -11.21
N GLN A 149 -2.91 -0.09 -11.93
CA GLN A 149 -2.68 0.06 -13.36
C GLN A 149 -3.92 -0.29 -14.21
N TRP A 150 -4.75 -1.21 -13.75
CA TRP A 150 -6.07 -1.48 -14.33
C TRP A 150 -7.09 -0.40 -13.97
N VAL A 151 -7.08 0.04 -12.72
CA VAL A 151 -8.14 0.89 -12.16
C VAL A 151 -8.04 2.34 -12.65
N LEU A 152 -6.83 2.92 -12.73
CA LEU A 152 -6.72 4.33 -13.10
C LEU A 152 -7.14 4.64 -14.55
N PRO A 153 -6.70 3.90 -15.58
CA PRO A 153 -7.22 4.10 -16.94
C PRO A 153 -8.74 3.83 -17.03
N THR A 154 -9.25 2.88 -16.23
CA THR A 154 -10.68 2.58 -16.14
C THR A 154 -11.47 3.77 -15.57
N GLU A 155 -11.00 4.41 -14.51
CA GLU A 155 -11.57 5.65 -13.98
C GLU A 155 -11.59 6.74 -15.06
N GLY A 156 -10.44 6.96 -15.72
CA GLY A 156 -10.32 7.92 -16.80
C GLY A 156 -11.37 7.69 -17.89
N LEU A 157 -11.55 6.45 -18.32
CA LEU A 157 -12.52 6.08 -19.34
C LEU A 157 -13.96 6.44 -18.93
N VAL A 158 -14.38 6.08 -17.73
CA VAL A 158 -15.71 6.43 -17.19
C VAL A 158 -15.89 7.95 -17.13
N ARG A 159 -14.91 8.67 -16.56
CA ARG A 159 -14.98 10.12 -16.37
C ARG A 159 -15.04 10.89 -17.69
N ALA A 160 -14.16 10.54 -18.64
CA ALA A 160 -14.16 11.18 -19.96
C ALA A 160 -15.50 10.98 -20.70
N CYS A 161 -16.03 9.77 -20.74
CA CYS A 161 -17.30 9.48 -21.42
C CYS A 161 -18.48 10.25 -20.82
N LEU A 162 -18.48 10.50 -19.51
CA LEU A 162 -19.51 11.33 -18.86
C LEU A 162 -19.45 12.79 -19.33
N VAL A 163 -18.26 13.35 -19.44
CA VAL A 163 -18.06 14.74 -19.89
C VAL A 163 -18.30 14.88 -21.40
N LEU A 164 -17.82 13.91 -22.20
CA LEU A 164 -17.98 13.92 -23.66
C LEU A 164 -19.42 13.61 -24.11
N GLY A 165 -20.19 12.96 -23.28
CA GLY A 165 -21.56 12.50 -23.55
C GLY A 165 -21.63 10.98 -23.74
N VAL A 166 -22.30 10.31 -22.80
CA VAL A 166 -22.40 8.83 -22.75
C VAL A 166 -23.02 8.26 -24.03
N ASP A 167 -24.01 8.92 -24.60
CA ASP A 167 -24.70 8.40 -25.81
C ASP A 167 -23.77 8.32 -27.02
N ALA A 168 -22.85 9.28 -27.16
CA ALA A 168 -21.86 9.28 -28.23
C ALA A 168 -20.70 8.29 -27.98
N HIS A 169 -20.43 7.95 -26.72
CA HIS A 169 -19.30 7.10 -26.30
C HIS A 169 -19.77 5.86 -25.53
N ARG A 170 -20.94 5.33 -25.84
CA ARG A 170 -21.61 4.28 -25.06
C ARG A 170 -20.75 3.03 -24.88
N ASP A 171 -20.16 2.50 -25.94
CA ASP A 171 -19.33 1.29 -25.86
C ASP A 171 -18.09 1.50 -24.98
N ALA A 172 -17.47 2.67 -25.03
CA ALA A 172 -16.34 3.02 -24.18
C ALA A 172 -16.77 3.18 -22.70
N TYR A 173 -17.93 3.80 -22.46
CA TYR A 173 -18.49 3.92 -21.12
C TYR A 173 -18.81 2.54 -20.50
N GLU A 174 -19.48 1.67 -21.25
CA GLU A 174 -19.83 0.32 -20.79
C GLU A 174 -18.57 -0.53 -20.53
N LEU A 175 -17.53 -0.38 -21.34
CA LEU A 175 -16.23 -1.00 -21.08
C LEU A 175 -15.65 -0.51 -19.74
N GLY A 176 -15.62 0.80 -19.51
CA GLY A 176 -15.13 1.39 -18.25
C GLY A 176 -15.93 0.91 -17.03
N VAL A 177 -17.27 0.87 -17.14
CA VAL A 177 -18.13 0.36 -16.08
C VAL A 177 -17.88 -1.13 -15.81
N SER A 178 -17.76 -1.95 -16.87
CA SER A 178 -17.46 -3.38 -16.75
C SER A 178 -16.12 -3.61 -16.06
N ASN A 179 -15.08 -2.87 -16.46
CA ASN A 179 -13.75 -2.96 -15.87
C ASN A 179 -13.73 -2.55 -14.39
N LEU A 180 -14.49 -1.50 -14.02
CA LEU A 180 -14.60 -1.08 -12.62
C LEU A 180 -15.28 -2.15 -11.77
N LEU A 181 -16.41 -2.72 -12.25
CA LEU A 181 -17.12 -3.76 -11.52
C LEU A 181 -16.25 -5.03 -11.39
N GLU A 182 -15.50 -5.40 -12.44
CA GLU A 182 -14.54 -6.50 -12.38
C GLU A 182 -13.45 -6.25 -11.32
N ALA A 183 -12.93 -5.03 -11.25
CA ALA A 183 -11.96 -4.66 -10.22
C ALA A 183 -12.55 -4.74 -8.80
N LEU A 184 -13.78 -4.25 -8.61
CA LEU A 184 -14.48 -4.34 -7.32
C LEU A 184 -14.76 -5.79 -6.90
N ASP A 185 -15.18 -6.64 -7.85
CA ASP A 185 -15.43 -8.07 -7.61
C ASP A 185 -14.16 -8.84 -7.30
N ALA A 186 -13.02 -8.41 -7.85
CA ALA A 186 -11.72 -9.06 -7.65
C ALA A 186 -11.20 -8.89 -6.22
N HIS A 187 -11.64 -7.90 -5.47
CA HIS A 187 -11.29 -7.68 -4.06
C HIS A 187 -12.22 -8.43 -3.10
N GLY A 188 -11.83 -8.53 -1.85
CA GLY A 188 -12.59 -9.26 -0.83
C GLY A 188 -13.94 -8.61 -0.48
N ALA A 189 -15.01 -9.39 -0.37
CA ALA A 189 -16.34 -8.89 -0.02
C ALA A 189 -16.40 -8.23 1.38
N LYS A 190 -15.44 -8.53 2.27
CA LYS A 190 -15.29 -7.85 3.57
C LYS A 190 -14.55 -6.50 3.46
N GLY A 191 -14.29 -6.01 2.24
CA GLY A 191 -13.53 -4.78 1.99
C GLY A 191 -12.02 -4.99 2.04
N GLU A 192 -11.55 -6.21 1.92
CA GLU A 192 -10.14 -6.56 1.96
C GLU A 192 -9.41 -6.05 0.71
N PHE A 193 -8.25 -5.44 0.91
CA PHE A 193 -7.47 -4.88 -0.18
C PHE A 193 -6.04 -5.45 -0.18
N GLU A 194 -5.61 -5.98 -1.30
CA GLU A 194 -4.44 -6.82 -1.44
C GLU A 194 -3.11 -6.06 -1.48
N GLU A 195 -3.12 -4.75 -1.76
CA GLU A 195 -1.91 -3.92 -1.87
C GLU A 195 -1.55 -3.17 -0.57
N GLY A 196 -2.28 -3.40 0.54
CA GLY A 196 -2.04 -2.76 1.82
C GLY A 196 -2.53 -1.31 1.91
N PHE A 197 -2.22 -0.66 3.04
CA PHE A 197 -2.74 0.67 3.39
C PHE A 197 -2.23 1.76 2.43
N GLY A 198 -0.96 1.74 2.07
CA GLY A 198 -0.34 2.76 1.23
C GLY A 198 -1.03 2.87 -0.14
N TYR A 199 -1.13 1.76 -0.82
CA TYR A 199 -1.77 1.69 -2.14
C TYR A 199 -3.30 1.83 -2.10
N ALA A 200 -3.93 1.53 -0.97
CA ALA A 200 -5.36 1.77 -0.81
C ALA A 200 -5.74 3.24 -1.03
N SER A 201 -4.91 4.18 -0.55
CA SER A 201 -5.15 5.62 -0.74
C SER A 201 -5.09 6.07 -2.21
N PHE A 202 -4.48 5.28 -3.07
CA PHE A 202 -4.34 5.56 -4.50
C PHE A 202 -5.39 4.80 -5.33
N THR A 203 -5.41 3.48 -5.24
CA THR A 203 -6.27 2.62 -6.05
C THR A 203 -7.74 2.76 -5.69
N VAL A 204 -8.09 2.72 -4.40
CA VAL A 204 -9.49 2.81 -3.97
C VAL A 204 -10.04 4.23 -4.14
N THR A 205 -9.19 5.26 -4.04
CA THR A 205 -9.58 6.63 -4.40
C THR A 205 -10.07 6.70 -5.85
N SER A 206 -9.34 6.09 -6.77
CA SER A 206 -9.73 6.02 -8.19
C SER A 206 -11.05 5.26 -8.40
N MET A 207 -11.23 4.10 -7.74
CA MET A 207 -12.50 3.37 -7.76
C MET A 207 -13.68 4.20 -7.27
N LEU A 208 -13.49 4.96 -6.18
CA LEU A 208 -14.52 5.83 -5.60
C LEU A 208 -14.89 6.99 -6.53
N HIS A 209 -13.92 7.60 -7.19
CA HIS A 209 -14.19 8.66 -8.17
C HIS A 209 -15.04 8.13 -9.33
N ALA A 210 -14.66 6.98 -9.93
CA ALA A 210 -15.44 6.37 -10.99
C ALA A 210 -16.85 5.98 -10.53
N ALA A 211 -16.96 5.29 -9.37
CA ALA A 211 -18.25 4.86 -8.82
C ALA A 211 -19.17 6.05 -8.48
N ARG A 212 -18.62 7.15 -7.95
CA ARG A 212 -19.36 8.39 -7.67
C ARG A 212 -19.86 9.03 -8.96
N ALA A 213 -19.04 9.07 -9.97
CA ALA A 213 -19.39 9.62 -11.27
C ALA A 213 -20.54 8.85 -11.91
N MET A 214 -20.50 7.51 -11.88
CA MET A 214 -21.60 6.65 -12.29
C MET A 214 -22.87 6.92 -11.49
N ALA A 215 -22.76 7.05 -10.17
CA ALA A 215 -23.90 7.31 -9.28
C ALA A 215 -24.59 8.66 -9.59
N ALA A 216 -23.82 9.67 -9.98
CA ALA A 216 -24.37 10.97 -10.42
C ALA A 216 -25.23 10.85 -11.69
N GLN A 217 -25.04 9.83 -12.51
CA GLN A 217 -25.85 9.48 -13.68
C GLN A 217 -26.95 8.45 -13.38
N GLY A 218 -27.16 8.12 -12.11
CA GLY A 218 -28.17 7.16 -11.66
C GLY A 218 -27.70 5.71 -11.58
N ASP A 219 -26.50 5.39 -12.00
CA ASP A 219 -25.93 4.04 -11.87
C ASP A 219 -25.18 3.88 -10.54
N ARG A 220 -25.83 3.25 -9.58
CA ARG A 220 -25.32 3.10 -8.21
C ARG A 220 -24.55 1.80 -7.96
N ARG A 221 -24.37 0.93 -8.97
CA ARG A 221 -23.71 -0.39 -8.82
C ARG A 221 -22.35 -0.28 -8.16
N GLY A 222 -21.54 0.74 -8.50
CA GLY A 222 -20.22 0.96 -7.92
C GLY A 222 -20.29 1.35 -6.43
N VAL A 223 -20.98 2.44 -6.07
CA VAL A 223 -21.05 2.93 -4.69
C VAL A 223 -21.80 1.98 -3.75
N GLU A 224 -22.65 1.11 -4.26
CA GLU A 224 -23.39 0.09 -3.52
C GLU A 224 -22.68 -1.27 -3.49
N HIS A 225 -21.54 -1.39 -4.16
CA HIS A 225 -20.78 -2.64 -4.20
C HIS A 225 -20.30 -3.06 -2.82
N ALA A 226 -20.35 -4.37 -2.53
CA ALA A 226 -20.00 -4.92 -1.20
C ALA A 226 -18.58 -4.55 -0.75
N PHE A 227 -17.62 -4.56 -1.67
CA PHE A 227 -16.25 -4.13 -1.39
C PHE A 227 -16.21 -2.69 -0.85
N LEU A 228 -16.74 -1.70 -1.59
CA LEU A 228 -16.69 -0.29 -1.19
C LEU A 228 -17.49 0.00 0.08
N ARG A 229 -18.57 -0.74 0.34
CA ARG A 229 -19.35 -0.62 1.59
C ARG A 229 -18.60 -1.11 2.82
N ASN A 230 -17.82 -2.16 2.69
CA ASN A 230 -17.09 -2.80 3.80
C ASN A 230 -15.65 -2.30 3.94
N PHE A 231 -15.06 -1.74 2.87
CA PHE A 231 -13.71 -1.21 2.85
C PHE A 231 -13.41 -0.18 3.98
N PRO A 232 -14.32 0.73 4.38
CA PRO A 232 -14.08 1.63 5.50
C PRO A 232 -13.74 0.91 6.82
N THR A 233 -14.34 -0.24 7.06
CA THR A 233 -14.04 -1.05 8.26
C THR A 233 -12.65 -1.68 8.17
N TRP A 234 -12.31 -2.26 7.01
CA TRP A 234 -10.98 -2.80 6.75
C TRP A 234 -9.89 -1.73 6.92
N LEU A 235 -10.07 -0.57 6.30
CA LEU A 235 -9.12 0.54 6.37
C LEU A 235 -8.96 1.07 7.81
N THR A 236 -10.06 1.19 8.56
CA THR A 236 -10.04 1.60 9.97
C THR A 236 -9.23 0.65 10.84
N HIS A 237 -9.30 -0.66 10.61
CA HIS A 237 -8.49 -1.65 11.33
C HIS A 237 -6.98 -1.53 11.04
N HIS A 238 -6.58 -0.86 9.96
CA HIS A 238 -5.17 -0.58 9.65
C HIS A 238 -4.65 0.70 10.32
N LEU A 239 -5.50 1.45 11.03
CA LEU A 239 -5.06 2.50 11.94
C LEU A 239 -4.64 1.86 13.27
N GLN A 240 -3.37 2.01 13.64
CA GLN A 240 -2.84 1.49 14.89
C GLN A 240 -2.87 2.55 16.00
N PRO A 241 -2.81 2.15 17.30
CA PRO A 241 -2.67 3.11 18.40
C PRO A 241 -1.41 3.98 18.23
N GLY A 242 -1.41 5.19 18.79
CA GLY A 242 -0.24 6.07 18.77
C GLY A 242 -0.04 6.86 17.47
N ASP A 243 -1.11 7.19 16.73
CA ASP A 243 -1.07 7.89 15.44
C ASP A 243 -0.23 7.15 14.40
N MET A 244 -0.46 5.86 14.29
CA MET A 244 0.25 4.98 13.39
C MET A 244 -0.67 4.24 12.41
N ILE A 245 -0.09 3.72 11.34
CA ILE A 245 -0.74 2.79 10.42
C ILE A 245 -0.06 1.43 10.45
N VAL A 246 -0.75 0.39 9.99
CA VAL A 246 -0.10 -0.84 9.53
C VAL A 246 0.55 -0.52 8.19
N ASN A 247 1.86 -0.37 8.20
CA ASN A 247 2.64 0.04 7.04
C ASN A 247 3.26 -1.14 6.27
N CYS A 248 2.57 -2.27 6.25
CA CYS A 248 2.97 -3.42 5.44
C CYS A 248 2.91 -3.11 3.94
N PHE A 249 3.58 -3.91 3.16
CA PHE A 249 3.76 -3.73 1.72
C PHE A 249 4.54 -2.45 1.40
N ASP A 250 4.43 -1.95 0.19
CA ASP A 250 5.08 -0.71 -0.20
C ASP A 250 4.38 0.51 0.42
N ALA A 251 4.43 0.60 1.74
CA ALA A 251 3.92 1.74 2.51
C ALA A 251 5.06 2.47 3.23
N GLY A 252 4.92 3.77 3.40
CA GLY A 252 5.88 4.61 4.10
C GLY A 252 5.99 4.29 5.60
N PRO A 253 6.61 5.17 6.39
CA PRO A 253 6.78 4.95 7.82
C PRO A 253 5.44 4.88 8.54
N ALA A 254 5.34 4.06 9.60
CA ALA A 254 4.09 3.88 10.34
C ALA A 254 3.70 5.10 11.17
N ARG A 255 4.68 5.77 11.80
CA ARG A 255 4.44 6.86 12.77
C ARG A 255 4.08 8.18 12.10
N GLY A 256 3.09 8.89 12.67
CA GLY A 256 2.67 10.21 12.21
C GLY A 256 1.96 10.19 10.85
N THR A 257 1.54 9.02 10.39
CA THR A 257 0.99 8.83 9.05
C THR A 257 -0.50 8.51 9.02
N ALA A 258 -1.14 8.26 10.14
CA ALA A 258 -2.58 7.97 10.17
C ALA A 258 -3.40 9.07 9.48
N ARG A 259 -3.00 10.35 9.64
CA ARG A 259 -3.68 11.50 9.03
C ARG A 259 -3.59 11.53 7.50
N THR A 260 -2.62 10.83 6.89
CA THR A 260 -2.54 10.72 5.41
C THR A 260 -3.74 9.99 4.81
N ALA A 261 -4.50 9.25 5.62
CA ALA A 261 -5.75 8.61 5.21
C ALA A 261 -6.96 9.57 5.16
N ARG A 262 -6.85 10.82 5.66
CA ARG A 262 -7.97 11.78 5.68
C ARG A 262 -8.63 11.98 4.32
N PRO A 263 -7.90 12.16 3.21
CA PRO A 263 -8.52 12.29 1.88
C PRO A 263 -9.38 11.08 1.52
N LEU A 264 -8.86 9.87 1.70
CA LEU A 264 -9.58 8.64 1.37
C LEU A 264 -10.83 8.46 2.26
N PHE A 265 -10.72 8.69 3.58
CA PHE A 265 -11.90 8.63 4.46
C PHE A 265 -12.92 9.73 4.14
N SER A 266 -12.48 10.93 3.77
CA SER A 266 -13.37 12.00 3.31
C SER A 266 -14.15 11.58 2.07
N LEU A 267 -13.47 10.99 1.09
CA LEU A 267 -14.11 10.49 -0.13
C LEU A 267 -15.07 9.31 0.16
N LEU A 268 -14.70 8.41 1.06
CA LEU A 268 -15.57 7.31 1.50
C LEU A 268 -16.87 7.83 2.14
N VAL A 269 -16.78 8.87 2.98
CA VAL A 269 -17.96 9.54 3.54
C VAL A 269 -18.83 10.10 2.42
N ALA A 270 -18.23 10.83 1.49
CA ALA A 270 -18.97 11.48 0.39
C ALA A 270 -19.60 10.49 -0.59
N CYS A 271 -18.97 9.34 -0.85
CA CYS A 271 -19.41 8.38 -1.86
C CYS A 271 -20.37 7.32 -1.31
N THR A 272 -20.11 6.82 -0.10
CA THR A 272 -20.82 5.66 0.46
C THR A 272 -21.73 6.00 1.62
N GLY A 273 -21.59 7.18 2.25
CA GLY A 273 -22.31 7.54 3.46
C GLY A 273 -21.98 6.64 4.66
N SER A 274 -20.83 5.97 4.65
CA SER A 274 -20.45 4.97 5.65
C SER A 274 -20.39 5.54 7.08
N PRO A 275 -21.17 5.00 8.04
CA PRO A 275 -21.08 5.39 9.45
C PRO A 275 -19.70 5.16 10.05
N VAL A 276 -19.00 4.10 9.65
CA VAL A 276 -17.64 3.78 10.09
C VAL A 276 -16.65 4.81 9.54
N ALA A 277 -16.73 5.16 8.25
CA ALA A 277 -15.88 6.20 7.67
C ALA A 277 -16.09 7.55 8.37
N GLN A 278 -17.33 7.94 8.62
CA GLN A 278 -17.68 9.17 9.33
C GLN A 278 -17.13 9.17 10.76
N TRP A 279 -17.27 8.06 11.48
CA TRP A 279 -16.73 7.90 12.82
C TRP A 279 -15.20 7.99 12.82
N THR A 280 -14.54 7.26 11.93
CA THR A 280 -13.08 7.26 11.83
C THR A 280 -12.55 8.64 11.52
N LEU A 281 -13.15 9.31 10.54
CA LEU A 281 -12.76 10.66 10.13
C LEU A 281 -12.85 11.66 11.29
N THR A 282 -13.92 11.59 12.08
CA THR A 282 -14.17 12.54 13.18
C THR A 282 -13.48 12.19 14.49
N ARG A 283 -13.26 10.89 14.78
CA ARG A 283 -12.76 10.43 16.08
C ARG A 283 -11.31 9.98 16.06
N GLN A 284 -10.79 9.56 14.90
CA GLN A 284 -9.41 9.08 14.77
C GLN A 284 -8.53 10.04 13.96
N LEU A 285 -9.10 10.80 13.02
CA LEU A 285 -8.36 11.58 12.06
C LEU A 285 -8.60 13.10 12.15
N GLU A 286 -9.27 13.58 13.18
CA GLU A 286 -9.49 15.01 13.48
C GLU A 286 -10.28 15.76 12.38
N GLY A 287 -11.11 15.07 11.62
CA GLY A 287 -12.02 15.65 10.64
C GLY A 287 -11.56 15.54 9.17
N PRO A 288 -12.37 16.08 8.26
CA PRO A 288 -12.13 16.03 6.82
C PRO A 288 -10.81 16.68 6.39
N SER A 289 -10.24 16.20 5.29
CA SER A 289 -9.06 16.79 4.65
C SER A 289 -9.32 18.21 4.12
N ASP A 290 -8.27 18.93 3.75
CA ASP A 290 -8.34 20.29 3.22
C ASP A 290 -8.18 20.33 1.68
N ASP A 291 -8.68 19.28 1.02
CA ASP A 291 -8.70 19.08 -0.42
C ASP A 291 -10.13 18.94 -0.97
N MET A 292 -10.27 18.55 -2.24
CA MET A 292 -11.57 18.33 -2.86
C MET A 292 -12.36 17.22 -2.16
N ALA A 293 -11.72 16.14 -1.70
CA ALA A 293 -12.38 15.06 -0.98
C ALA A 293 -12.98 15.56 0.35
N GLY A 294 -12.24 16.41 1.08
CA GLY A 294 -12.73 17.04 2.31
C GLY A 294 -13.87 18.02 2.07
N LEU A 295 -13.87 18.77 0.98
CA LEU A 295 -15.00 19.62 0.60
C LEU A 295 -16.26 18.77 0.34
N LEU A 296 -16.12 17.68 -0.39
CA LEU A 296 -17.21 16.75 -0.66
C LEU A 296 -17.76 16.12 0.63
N ALA A 297 -16.89 15.74 1.57
CA ALA A 297 -17.31 15.20 2.86
C ALA A 297 -18.10 16.20 3.73
N ARG A 298 -17.73 17.49 3.67
CA ARG A 298 -18.43 18.55 4.45
C ARG A 298 -19.84 18.84 3.93
N VAL A 299 -20.11 18.59 2.65
CA VAL A 299 -21.43 18.80 2.04
C VAL A 299 -22.25 17.50 1.97
N ALA A 300 -21.64 16.35 2.22
CA ALA A 300 -22.33 15.08 2.25
C ALA A 300 -23.35 15.02 3.41
N PRO A 301 -24.50 14.37 3.23
CA PRO A 301 -25.42 14.13 4.33
C PRO A 301 -24.68 13.39 5.47
N PRO A 302 -24.86 13.80 6.75
CA PRO A 302 -24.29 13.07 7.86
C PRO A 302 -24.87 11.65 7.90
N ALA A 303 -24.04 10.67 8.27
CA ALA A 303 -24.52 9.33 8.53
C ALA A 303 -25.49 9.33 9.72
N ASP A 304 -26.59 8.58 9.65
CA ASP A 304 -27.63 8.51 10.68
C ASP A 304 -27.10 8.16 12.08
N ALA A 305 -25.99 7.39 12.15
CA ALA A 305 -25.27 7.13 13.37
C ALA A 305 -23.80 6.79 13.05
N ALA A 306 -22.89 7.72 13.32
CA ALA A 306 -21.45 7.40 13.27
C ALA A 306 -21.11 6.33 14.31
N ALA A 307 -20.57 5.19 13.89
CA ALA A 307 -20.35 4.03 14.74
C ALA A 307 -18.93 3.50 14.61
N ALA A 308 -18.27 3.27 15.76
CA ALA A 308 -17.00 2.57 15.81
C ALA A 308 -17.19 1.12 15.35
N PRO A 309 -16.30 0.58 14.52
CA PRO A 309 -16.28 -0.86 14.29
C PRO A 309 -15.79 -1.59 15.55
N PRO A 310 -16.03 -2.90 15.70
CA PRO A 310 -15.32 -3.70 16.70
C PRO A 310 -13.81 -3.45 16.60
N PRO A 311 -13.05 -3.37 17.71
CA PRO A 311 -11.62 -3.04 17.64
C PRO A 311 -10.74 -4.24 17.21
N PHE A 312 -11.32 -5.25 16.61
CA PHE A 312 -10.62 -6.42 16.09
C PHE A 312 -11.36 -7.03 14.90
N ALA A 313 -10.59 -7.63 14.01
CA ALA A 313 -11.11 -8.39 12.87
C ALA A 313 -10.09 -9.44 12.39
N ALA A 314 -10.62 -10.53 11.86
CA ALA A 314 -9.87 -11.47 11.05
C ALA A 314 -10.38 -11.41 9.61
N TYR A 315 -9.43 -11.34 8.69
CA TYR A 315 -9.67 -11.24 7.26
C TYR A 315 -9.15 -12.50 6.57
N ASP A 316 -10.06 -13.40 6.21
CA ASP A 316 -9.72 -14.74 5.74
C ASP A 316 -9.06 -14.73 4.37
N ARG A 317 -9.54 -13.87 3.47
CA ARG A 317 -8.99 -13.74 2.11
C ARG A 317 -7.62 -13.06 2.14
N ALA A 318 -7.52 -11.90 2.78
CA ALA A 318 -6.26 -11.19 2.92
C ALA A 318 -5.32 -11.85 3.95
N THR A 319 -5.80 -12.88 4.66
CA THR A 319 -5.03 -13.62 5.69
C THR A 319 -4.35 -12.69 6.68
N ARG A 320 -5.15 -11.82 7.32
CA ARG A 320 -4.67 -10.81 8.27
C ARG A 320 -5.54 -10.77 9.51
N VAL A 321 -4.91 -10.51 10.65
CA VAL A 321 -5.62 -10.28 11.91
C VAL A 321 -5.19 -8.94 12.47
N ASN A 322 -6.16 -8.10 12.74
CA ASN A 322 -6.01 -6.80 13.38
C ASN A 322 -6.72 -6.85 14.73
N TRP A 323 -6.07 -6.36 15.77
CA TRP A 323 -6.64 -6.26 17.11
C TRP A 323 -6.14 -5.00 17.84
N ARG A 324 -7.04 -4.35 18.56
CA ARG A 324 -6.75 -3.28 19.50
C ARG A 324 -7.53 -3.53 20.79
N SER A 325 -6.96 -3.15 21.94
CA SER A 325 -7.69 -3.21 23.21
C SER A 325 -8.89 -2.24 23.25
N ASN A 326 -8.77 -1.11 22.56
CA ASN A 326 -9.83 -0.11 22.35
C ASN A 326 -9.39 0.90 21.27
N TRP A 327 -10.24 1.91 20.98
CA TRP A 327 -9.96 2.94 19.96
C TRP A 327 -9.23 4.18 20.48
N ARG A 328 -8.65 4.17 21.68
CA ARG A 328 -7.86 5.27 22.21
C ARG A 328 -6.44 5.25 21.61
N SER A 329 -5.76 6.41 21.64
CA SER A 329 -4.38 6.53 21.17
C SER A 329 -3.37 5.77 22.03
N ASP A 330 -3.68 5.61 23.34
CA ASP A 330 -2.89 4.86 24.32
C ASP A 330 -3.28 3.38 24.42
N ALA A 331 -3.98 2.84 23.46
CA ALA A 331 -4.35 1.43 23.41
C ALA A 331 -3.16 0.52 23.11
N THR A 332 -3.34 -0.76 23.40
CA THR A 332 -2.48 -1.83 22.87
C THR A 332 -3.03 -2.31 21.53
N GLY A 333 -2.14 -2.64 20.58
CA GLY A 333 -2.51 -3.12 19.26
C GLY A 333 -1.61 -4.25 18.77
N VAL A 334 -2.21 -5.21 18.08
CA VAL A 334 -1.50 -6.33 17.44
C VAL A 334 -1.98 -6.47 16.00
N TRP A 335 -1.04 -6.67 15.10
CA TRP A 335 -1.31 -7.04 13.73
C TRP A 335 -0.48 -8.28 13.36
N VAL A 336 -1.13 -9.27 12.74
CA VAL A 336 -0.48 -10.50 12.29
C VAL A 336 -0.76 -10.67 10.81
N ARG A 337 0.30 -10.92 10.05
CA ARG A 337 0.23 -11.17 8.62
C ARG A 337 0.36 -12.65 8.28
N GLY A 338 -0.59 -13.17 7.52
CA GLY A 338 -0.45 -14.39 6.75
C GLY A 338 0.04 -14.11 5.33
N GLY A 339 -0.50 -14.79 4.33
CA GLY A 339 -0.16 -14.56 2.92
C GLY A 339 -1.23 -15.05 1.96
N HIS A 340 -1.49 -14.25 0.93
CA HIS A 340 -2.43 -14.54 -0.14
C HIS A 340 -1.69 -14.49 -1.51
N PRO A 341 -2.00 -15.35 -2.47
CA PRO A 341 -1.30 -15.39 -3.76
C PRO A 341 -1.57 -14.17 -4.65
N LEU A 342 -2.64 -13.39 -4.35
CA LEU A 342 -2.95 -12.15 -5.05
C LEU A 342 -2.37 -10.90 -4.39
N ASP A 343 -1.63 -11.03 -3.28
CA ASP A 343 -0.94 -9.88 -2.66
C ASP A 343 -0.05 -9.20 -3.70
N GLN A 344 -0.27 -7.88 -3.88
CA GLN A 344 0.52 -7.04 -4.76
C GLN A 344 1.47 -6.17 -3.91
N HIS A 345 2.54 -5.66 -4.50
CA HIS A 345 3.58 -4.95 -3.74
C HIS A 345 4.07 -5.72 -2.52
N ASP A 346 4.15 -7.02 -2.73
CA ASP A 346 4.35 -8.04 -1.73
C ASP A 346 5.79 -8.11 -1.24
N HIS A 347 5.95 -8.35 0.07
CA HIS A 347 7.25 -8.54 0.72
C HIS A 347 7.47 -10.00 1.13
N HIS A 348 8.69 -10.31 1.58
CA HIS A 348 9.08 -11.65 2.09
C HIS A 348 8.80 -11.75 3.60
N ASP A 349 7.53 -11.60 4.03
CA ASP A 349 7.17 -11.24 5.40
C ASP A 349 5.96 -12.01 5.99
N ARG A 350 5.54 -13.15 5.39
CA ARG A 350 4.49 -13.99 5.99
C ARG A 350 4.89 -14.44 7.38
N GLY A 351 3.98 -14.26 8.32
CA GLY A 351 4.24 -14.48 9.73
C GLY A 351 4.66 -13.22 10.49
N HIS A 352 4.82 -12.08 9.83
CA HIS A 352 5.17 -10.83 10.49
C HIS A 352 4.15 -10.44 11.56
N VAL A 353 4.63 -9.85 12.66
CA VAL A 353 3.83 -9.38 13.78
C VAL A 353 4.26 -7.96 14.13
N ASN A 354 3.30 -7.02 14.10
CA ASN A 354 3.45 -5.72 14.75
C ASN A 354 2.83 -5.76 16.14
N PHE A 355 3.47 -5.12 17.09
CA PHE A 355 2.98 -4.97 18.45
C PHE A 355 3.16 -3.54 18.94
N VAL A 356 2.06 -2.93 19.36
CA VAL A 356 2.00 -1.60 20.00
C VAL A 356 1.52 -1.80 21.42
N LEU A 357 2.22 -1.25 22.40
CA LEU A 357 1.87 -1.29 23.81
C LEU A 357 1.67 0.13 24.33
N ASP A 358 0.48 0.43 24.88
CA ASP A 358 0.13 1.75 25.42
C ASP A 358 0.44 2.89 24.42
N GLY A 359 0.07 2.70 23.14
CA GLY A 359 0.32 3.66 22.05
C GLY A 359 1.77 3.76 21.60
N ARG A 360 2.68 2.93 22.12
CA ARG A 360 4.10 2.92 21.74
C ARG A 360 4.43 1.70 20.89
N PRO A 361 5.11 1.85 19.75
CA PRO A 361 5.51 0.71 18.93
C PRO A 361 6.59 -0.09 19.65
N ILE A 362 6.37 -1.39 19.76
CA ILE A 362 7.31 -2.35 20.35
C ILE A 362 7.96 -3.18 19.25
N PHE A 363 7.14 -3.87 18.43
CA PHE A 363 7.58 -4.51 17.20
C PHE A 363 7.05 -3.76 16.00
N ILE A 364 7.90 -3.45 15.06
CA ILE A 364 7.58 -2.61 13.90
C ILE A 364 7.84 -3.34 12.59
N GLU A 365 7.20 -2.81 11.55
CA GLU A 365 7.59 -2.85 10.16
C GLU A 365 8.46 -1.61 9.88
N ALA A 366 9.62 -1.79 9.24
CA ALA A 366 10.50 -0.66 8.92
C ALA A 366 9.88 0.32 7.90
N GLY A 367 8.92 -0.17 7.11
CA GLY A 367 8.33 0.57 5.99
C GLY A 367 9.20 0.52 4.75
N THR A 368 8.72 1.13 3.67
CA THR A 368 9.33 1.08 2.36
C THR A 368 9.86 2.45 1.95
N PRO A 369 11.14 2.58 1.61
CA PRO A 369 11.70 3.80 0.99
C PRO A 369 11.30 3.87 -0.50
N SER A 370 11.82 4.86 -1.21
CA SER A 370 11.71 4.93 -2.67
C SER A 370 12.25 3.65 -3.33
N TYR A 371 11.65 3.24 -4.44
CA TYR A 371 12.12 2.09 -5.24
C TYR A 371 13.56 2.21 -5.74
N SER A 372 14.10 3.42 -5.82
CA SER A 372 15.51 3.67 -6.16
C SER A 372 16.48 3.47 -5.00
N HIS A 373 15.98 3.24 -3.78
CA HIS A 373 16.85 3.05 -2.61
C HIS A 373 17.68 1.77 -2.74
N PRO A 374 19.01 1.81 -2.51
CA PRO A 374 19.90 0.64 -2.70
C PRO A 374 19.50 -0.59 -1.88
N LEU A 375 18.90 -0.37 -0.70
CA LEU A 375 18.45 -1.44 0.20
C LEU A 375 16.99 -1.83 0.02
N MET A 376 16.27 -1.26 -0.96
CA MET A 376 14.83 -1.56 -1.15
C MET A 376 14.59 -3.08 -1.26
N GLY A 377 15.26 -3.77 -2.17
CA GLY A 377 15.08 -5.19 -2.39
C GLY A 377 15.81 -6.10 -1.40
N SER A 378 16.97 -5.66 -0.89
CA SER A 378 17.84 -6.49 -0.03
C SER A 378 17.54 -6.37 1.46
N HIS A 379 16.89 -5.31 1.90
CA HIS A 379 16.48 -5.10 3.29
C HIS A 379 14.96 -4.91 3.40
N PHE A 380 14.44 -3.77 2.95
CA PHE A 380 13.06 -3.35 3.25
C PHE A 380 11.98 -4.30 2.74
N ALA A 381 12.09 -4.82 1.53
CA ALA A 381 11.15 -5.80 0.98
C ALA A 381 11.53 -7.27 1.24
N SER A 382 12.66 -7.52 1.92
CA SER A 382 13.17 -8.86 2.21
C SER A 382 12.80 -9.33 3.61
N SER A 383 13.06 -10.61 3.92
CA SER A 383 12.91 -11.13 5.28
C SER A 383 13.79 -10.43 6.33
N TYR A 384 14.83 -9.69 5.90
CA TYR A 384 15.68 -8.91 6.80
C TYR A 384 14.98 -7.71 7.44
N GLY A 385 14.04 -7.08 6.72
CA GLY A 385 13.29 -5.93 7.21
C GLY A 385 12.06 -6.31 8.06
N HIS A 386 11.85 -7.60 8.34
CA HIS A 386 10.62 -8.09 8.91
C HIS A 386 10.83 -9.02 10.12
N ASN A 387 9.78 -9.13 10.95
CA ASN A 387 9.76 -9.97 12.15
C ASN A 387 9.45 -11.43 11.78
N VAL A 388 10.31 -12.06 10.98
CA VAL A 388 10.10 -13.40 10.40
C VAL A 388 11.33 -14.29 10.50
N LEU A 389 11.17 -15.54 10.07
CA LEU A 389 12.22 -16.54 9.94
C LEU A 389 13.21 -16.15 8.83
N GLN A 390 14.47 -16.49 9.05
CA GLN A 390 15.51 -16.61 8.04
C GLN A 390 16.29 -17.90 8.27
N VAL A 391 16.77 -18.52 7.18
CA VAL A 391 17.65 -19.69 7.21
C VAL A 391 19.00 -19.30 6.61
N GLY A 392 20.09 -19.50 7.35
CA GLY A 392 21.44 -19.04 6.96
C GLY A 392 21.78 -17.63 7.42
N LEU A 393 23.07 -17.27 7.35
CA LEU A 393 23.65 -16.04 7.85
C LEU A 393 23.94 -14.99 6.76
N GLU A 394 23.27 -15.06 5.62
CA GLU A 394 23.48 -14.07 4.56
C GLU A 394 23.04 -12.68 5.04
N GLU A 395 23.92 -11.70 4.91
CA GLU A 395 23.67 -10.31 5.32
C GLU A 395 23.07 -9.50 4.15
N PRO A 396 22.20 -8.50 4.45
CA PRO A 396 21.68 -7.61 3.43
C PRO A 396 22.82 -6.83 2.78
N ARG A 397 22.79 -6.73 1.46
CA ARG A 397 23.72 -5.92 0.69
C ARG A 397 22.99 -5.11 -0.37
N PRO A 398 23.54 -3.95 -0.75
CA PRO A 398 23.01 -3.22 -1.92
C PRO A 398 23.03 -4.13 -3.16
N VAL A 399 21.98 -4.02 -3.99
CA VAL A 399 21.89 -4.75 -5.25
C VAL A 399 22.24 -3.77 -6.36
N ALA A 400 23.27 -4.08 -7.14
CA ALA A 400 23.63 -3.27 -8.29
C ALA A 400 22.56 -3.39 -9.40
N ALA A 401 22.43 -2.33 -10.21
CA ALA A 401 21.52 -2.34 -11.33
C ALA A 401 21.84 -3.53 -12.27
N GLY A 402 20.83 -4.32 -12.59
CA GLY A 402 20.97 -5.53 -13.42
C GLY A 402 21.46 -6.79 -12.70
N GLU A 403 21.73 -6.71 -11.40
CA GLU A 403 22.10 -7.87 -10.60
C GLU A 403 20.85 -8.66 -10.16
N THR A 404 20.87 -9.98 -10.38
CA THR A 404 19.84 -10.87 -9.82
C THR A 404 20.24 -11.24 -8.40
N LEU A 405 19.40 -10.84 -7.43
CA LEU A 405 19.62 -11.21 -6.05
C LEU A 405 19.27 -12.69 -5.85
N THR A 406 20.27 -13.53 -5.60
CA THR A 406 20.05 -14.87 -5.06
C THR A 406 19.67 -14.74 -3.58
N ARG A 407 18.60 -15.40 -3.15
CA ARG A 407 17.99 -15.25 -1.83
C ARG A 407 17.90 -16.57 -1.07
N PRO A 408 19.02 -17.32 -0.91
CA PRO A 408 19.01 -18.57 -0.19
C PRO A 408 18.58 -18.34 1.22
N GLY A 409 17.76 -18.54 1.89
CA GLY A 409 17.44 -18.31 3.31
C GLY A 409 16.36 -17.26 3.55
N TRP A 410 15.84 -16.62 2.50
CA TRP A 410 14.72 -15.70 2.59
C TRP A 410 13.42 -16.38 2.22
N GLN A 411 12.31 -15.82 2.73
CA GLN A 411 10.98 -16.26 2.35
C GLN A 411 10.72 -15.95 0.87
N GLU A 412 10.08 -16.87 0.17
CA GLU A 412 9.60 -16.64 -1.20
C GLU A 412 8.37 -15.70 -1.19
N ARG A 413 8.21 -14.91 -2.25
CA ARG A 413 6.98 -14.14 -2.50
C ARG A 413 5.83 -15.04 -2.92
N GLY A 414 4.59 -14.59 -2.71
CA GLY A 414 3.39 -15.32 -3.17
C GLY A 414 3.09 -16.60 -2.39
N VAL A 415 3.81 -16.86 -1.30
CA VAL A 415 3.56 -18.04 -0.45
C VAL A 415 2.20 -17.91 0.22
N VAL A 416 1.41 -18.97 0.15
CA VAL A 416 0.12 -19.05 0.86
C VAL A 416 0.39 -19.39 2.32
N ALA A 417 -0.04 -18.52 3.22
CA ALA A 417 0.12 -18.68 4.66
C ALA A 417 -1.20 -18.29 5.38
N PRO A 418 -2.20 -19.18 5.39
CA PRO A 418 -3.47 -18.90 6.05
C PRO A 418 -3.28 -18.80 7.56
N ILE A 419 -4.03 -17.91 8.19
CA ILE A 419 -4.08 -17.75 9.65
C ILE A 419 -5.27 -18.55 10.19
N ALA A 420 -5.00 -19.52 11.05
CA ALA A 420 -6.01 -20.21 11.82
C ALA A 420 -6.30 -19.41 13.11
N VAL A 421 -7.47 -18.82 13.20
CA VAL A 421 -7.90 -18.06 14.38
C VAL A 421 -8.54 -19.03 15.38
N ARG A 422 -7.89 -19.25 16.53
CA ARG A 422 -8.43 -20.07 17.63
C ARG A 422 -9.29 -19.24 18.58
N ARG A 423 -8.90 -17.98 18.83
CA ARG A 423 -9.63 -16.99 19.62
C ARG A 423 -9.34 -15.59 19.11
N LEU A 424 -10.36 -14.75 19.02
CA LEU A 424 -10.20 -13.31 18.75
C LEU A 424 -11.41 -12.60 19.37
N ASP A 425 -11.17 -11.86 20.44
CA ASP A 425 -12.18 -11.15 21.21
C ASP A 425 -11.62 -9.86 21.83
N ALA A 426 -12.41 -9.14 22.61
CA ALA A 426 -11.98 -7.90 23.25
C ALA A 426 -10.82 -8.09 24.26
N ALA A 427 -10.62 -9.29 24.80
CA ALA A 427 -9.56 -9.58 25.76
C ALA A 427 -8.22 -9.97 25.09
N GLY A 428 -8.21 -10.20 23.77
CA GLY A 428 -7.00 -10.56 23.05
C GLY A 428 -7.23 -11.59 21.94
N GLY A 429 -6.19 -12.31 21.58
CA GLY A 429 -6.26 -13.28 20.51
C GLY A 429 -5.31 -14.47 20.68
N ASP A 430 -5.58 -15.49 19.87
CA ASP A 430 -4.78 -16.69 19.73
C ASP A 430 -4.90 -17.18 18.29
N VAL A 431 -3.80 -17.12 17.55
CA VAL A 431 -3.76 -17.49 16.15
C VAL A 431 -2.56 -18.39 15.84
N SER A 432 -2.68 -19.15 14.77
CA SER A 432 -1.61 -20.01 14.28
C SER A 432 -1.47 -19.87 12.78
N LEU A 433 -0.25 -19.89 12.28
CA LEU A 433 0.05 -20.02 10.87
C LEU A 433 1.10 -21.10 10.63
N ARG A 434 1.03 -21.69 9.44
CA ARG A 434 1.99 -22.70 8.99
C ARG A 434 2.48 -22.34 7.60
N ILE A 435 3.80 -22.37 7.43
CA ILE A 435 4.47 -22.12 6.17
C ILE A 435 5.29 -23.37 5.84
N ALA A 436 4.87 -24.07 4.79
CA ALA A 436 5.63 -25.13 4.17
C ALA A 436 6.10 -24.63 2.80
N LYS A 437 7.35 -24.86 2.43
CA LYS A 437 7.91 -24.48 1.12
C LYS A 437 8.01 -22.96 0.85
N GLY A 438 8.02 -22.16 1.88
CA GLY A 438 8.24 -20.70 1.75
C GLY A 438 9.71 -20.28 1.83
N TYR A 439 10.62 -21.23 2.04
CA TYR A 439 12.06 -21.04 2.10
C TYR A 439 12.76 -22.24 1.46
N ASP A 440 13.94 -22.02 0.91
CA ASP A 440 14.80 -23.12 0.48
C ASP A 440 15.09 -24.06 1.67
N ARG A 441 14.96 -25.38 1.46
CA ARG A 441 15.19 -26.44 2.47
C ARG A 441 14.27 -26.39 3.70
N LEU A 442 13.21 -25.59 3.72
CA LEU A 442 12.23 -25.60 4.79
C LEU A 442 11.24 -26.74 4.61
N ALA A 443 11.17 -27.66 5.60
CA ALA A 443 10.09 -28.62 5.67
C ALA A 443 8.83 -28.03 6.29
N GLU A 444 8.97 -27.26 7.39
CA GLU A 444 7.84 -26.62 8.05
C GLU A 444 8.33 -25.51 8.98
N TRP A 445 7.60 -24.40 8.98
CA TRP A 445 7.62 -23.38 10.02
C TRP A 445 6.20 -23.18 10.54
N ARG A 446 6.00 -23.37 11.85
CA ARG A 446 4.77 -23.05 12.56
C ARG A 446 5.04 -21.86 13.49
N ARG A 447 4.17 -20.86 13.41
CA ARG A 447 4.15 -19.72 14.33
C ARG A 447 2.79 -19.66 15.02
N ASP A 448 2.79 -19.71 16.35
CA ASP A 448 1.63 -19.45 17.19
C ASP A 448 1.81 -18.07 17.84
N VAL A 449 0.78 -17.23 17.77
CA VAL A 449 0.80 -15.88 18.35
C VAL A 449 -0.38 -15.73 19.30
N THR A 450 -0.11 -15.42 20.56
CA THR A 450 -1.14 -15.12 21.56
C THR A 450 -0.88 -13.75 22.16
N TRP A 451 -1.93 -13.01 22.47
CA TRP A 451 -1.82 -11.68 23.07
C TRP A 451 -3.00 -11.33 23.96
N ASP A 452 -2.76 -10.36 24.81
CA ASP A 452 -3.72 -9.61 25.59
C ASP A 452 -3.39 -8.10 25.54
N ASP A 453 -3.98 -7.27 26.40
CA ASP A 453 -3.72 -5.83 26.44
C ASP A 453 -2.36 -5.45 27.04
N ARG A 454 -1.54 -6.40 27.49
CA ARG A 454 -0.26 -6.19 28.19
C ARG A 454 0.93 -6.83 27.52
N ALA A 455 0.71 -7.90 26.77
CA ALA A 455 1.81 -8.70 26.22
C ALA A 455 1.43 -9.43 24.94
N VAL A 456 2.44 -9.65 24.10
CA VAL A 456 2.39 -10.61 22.99
C VAL A 456 3.35 -11.76 23.28
N ARG A 457 2.93 -12.98 22.93
CA ARG A 457 3.73 -14.20 23.02
C ARG A 457 3.74 -14.88 21.68
N VAL A 458 4.92 -15.24 21.22
CA VAL A 458 5.13 -15.92 19.95
C VAL A 458 5.89 -17.21 20.21
N HIS A 459 5.36 -18.29 19.71
CA HIS A 459 6.03 -19.59 19.69
C HIS A 459 6.32 -19.97 18.24
N ASP A 460 7.58 -20.17 17.92
CA ASP A 460 8.06 -20.62 16.62
C ASP A 460 8.61 -22.05 16.71
N ASP A 461 8.19 -22.92 15.81
CA ASP A 461 8.74 -24.25 15.61
C ASP A 461 9.13 -24.43 14.15
N VAL A 462 10.42 -24.54 13.89
CA VAL A 462 11.03 -24.66 12.55
C VAL A 462 11.64 -26.03 12.39
N ARG A 463 11.40 -26.65 11.26
CA ARG A 463 12.04 -27.90 10.83
C ARG A 463 12.52 -27.76 9.38
N LEU A 464 13.80 -28.01 9.17
CA LEU A 464 14.39 -28.12 7.84
C LEU A 464 14.12 -29.51 7.23
N GLU A 465 14.36 -29.65 5.95
CA GLU A 465 14.29 -30.93 5.26
C GLU A 465 15.30 -31.93 5.81
N GLU A 466 15.00 -33.20 5.74
CA GLU A 466 15.85 -34.27 6.28
C GLU A 466 17.28 -34.21 5.72
N GLY A 467 18.27 -34.30 6.61
CA GLY A 467 19.69 -34.21 6.28
C GLY A 467 20.21 -32.81 5.98
N HIS A 468 19.40 -31.76 6.20
CA HIS A 468 19.83 -30.36 6.10
C HIS A 468 19.90 -29.73 7.48
N ALA A 469 21.04 -29.12 7.78
CA ALA A 469 21.23 -28.30 8.98
C ALA A 469 21.81 -26.95 8.58
N ASP A 470 21.24 -25.87 9.11
CA ASP A 470 21.70 -24.51 8.88
C ASP A 470 21.46 -23.65 10.12
N VAL A 471 21.97 -22.42 10.14
CA VAL A 471 21.61 -21.45 11.18
C VAL A 471 20.18 -20.99 10.94
N ILE A 472 19.32 -21.26 11.90
CA ILE A 472 17.92 -20.83 11.90
C ILE A 472 17.83 -19.61 12.78
N LEU A 473 17.29 -18.50 12.26
CA LEU A 473 17.24 -17.25 13.02
C LEU A 473 15.91 -16.49 12.82
N PHE A 474 15.57 -15.68 13.80
CA PHE A 474 14.46 -14.73 13.79
C PHE A 474 14.96 -13.32 14.05
N ARG A 475 14.41 -12.37 13.32
CA ARG A 475 14.64 -10.94 13.52
C ARG A 475 13.42 -10.32 14.20
N TRP A 476 13.69 -9.39 15.13
CA TRP A 476 12.66 -8.62 15.82
C TRP A 476 13.03 -7.16 15.79
N HIS A 477 12.40 -6.41 14.91
CA HIS A 477 12.60 -4.98 14.72
C HIS A 477 11.87 -4.21 15.79
N LEU A 478 12.63 -3.45 16.61
CA LEU A 478 12.10 -2.70 17.74
C LEU A 478 11.69 -1.29 17.31
N GLY A 479 10.60 -0.78 17.86
CA GLY A 479 10.19 0.62 17.68
C GLY A 479 11.09 1.61 18.44
N SER A 480 12.35 1.28 18.65
CA SER A 480 13.34 2.02 19.42
C SER A 480 14.73 1.89 18.79
N ASN A 481 15.58 2.90 18.97
CA ASN A 481 17.00 2.87 18.62
C ASN A 481 17.91 2.70 19.85
N ALA A 482 17.34 2.47 21.02
CA ALA A 482 18.09 2.26 22.26
C ALA A 482 18.99 1.02 22.18
N GLU A 483 20.14 1.06 22.85
CA GLU A 483 20.98 -0.11 23.05
C GLU A 483 20.34 -0.98 24.14
N PRO A 484 19.95 -2.24 23.84
CA PRO A 484 19.27 -3.09 24.81
C PRO A 484 20.28 -3.75 25.75
N GLU A 485 19.85 -3.98 26.97
CA GLU A 485 20.55 -4.89 27.90
C GLU A 485 20.14 -6.33 27.57
N ILE A 486 21.10 -7.16 27.18
CA ILE A 486 20.89 -8.59 26.91
C ILE A 486 21.56 -9.40 28.01
N ALA A 487 20.81 -10.15 28.79
CA ALA A 487 21.31 -10.96 29.89
C ALA A 487 20.82 -12.41 29.78
N PRO A 488 21.72 -13.41 29.99
CA PRO A 488 21.29 -14.80 30.09
C PRO A 488 20.42 -15.01 31.34
N VAL A 489 19.40 -15.84 31.19
CA VAL A 489 18.53 -16.29 32.28
C VAL A 489 18.36 -17.81 32.19
N ALA A 490 17.72 -18.42 33.21
CA ALA A 490 17.44 -19.86 33.15
C ALA A 490 16.58 -20.21 31.92
N GLY A 491 17.12 -21.02 31.03
CA GLY A 491 16.42 -21.48 29.81
C GLY A 491 16.39 -20.50 28.64
N GLY A 492 17.18 -19.39 28.69
CA GLY A 492 17.20 -18.44 27.57
C GLY A 492 17.84 -17.09 27.89
N PHE A 493 17.19 -16.02 27.42
CA PHE A 493 17.68 -14.64 27.54
C PHE A 493 16.57 -13.69 27.97
N ARG A 494 16.96 -12.63 28.65
CA ARG A 494 16.15 -11.43 28.89
C ARG A 494 16.80 -10.25 28.14
N VAL A 495 15.99 -9.57 27.35
CA VAL A 495 16.35 -8.35 26.63
C VAL A 495 15.51 -7.22 27.18
N VAL A 496 16.13 -6.09 27.49
CA VAL A 496 15.46 -4.94 28.11
C VAL A 496 15.86 -3.68 27.36
N TRP A 497 14.88 -2.89 26.96
CA TRP A 497 15.06 -1.58 26.34
C TRP A 497 13.92 -0.65 26.74
N ASP A 498 14.20 0.61 26.88
CA ASP A 498 13.22 1.61 27.35
C ASP A 498 12.38 1.07 28.52
N ASP A 499 11.06 1.05 28.39
CA ASP A 499 10.12 0.49 29.37
C ASP A 499 9.59 -0.89 28.98
N ALA A 500 10.24 -1.57 28.04
CA ALA A 500 9.83 -2.89 27.56
C ALA A 500 10.85 -3.98 27.91
N GLN A 501 10.37 -5.20 28.00
CA GLN A 501 11.21 -6.38 28.13
C GLN A 501 10.75 -7.52 27.21
N MET A 502 11.72 -8.28 26.73
CA MET A 502 11.54 -9.51 25.98
C MET A 502 12.15 -10.68 26.74
N LEU A 503 11.41 -11.73 26.95
CA LEU A 503 11.91 -13.01 27.43
C LEU A 503 11.97 -13.98 26.25
N ILE A 504 13.12 -14.60 26.08
CA ILE A 504 13.42 -15.54 24.99
C ILE A 504 13.75 -16.89 25.62
N GLY A 505 13.00 -17.93 25.23
CA GLY A 505 13.22 -19.30 25.67
C GLY A 505 13.43 -20.25 24.50
N SER A 506 14.18 -21.31 24.72
CA SER A 506 14.35 -22.41 23.74
C SER A 506 14.84 -23.68 24.46
N PRO A 507 14.42 -24.86 24.01
CA PRO A 507 15.04 -26.10 24.43
C PRO A 507 16.46 -26.28 23.85
N GLY A 508 16.78 -25.56 22.74
CA GLY A 508 18.09 -25.55 22.09
C GLY A 508 18.98 -24.41 22.59
N ARG A 509 20.26 -24.46 22.20
CA ARG A 509 21.20 -23.35 22.47
C ARG A 509 20.94 -22.21 21.50
N LEU A 510 20.84 -21.00 22.03
CA LEU A 510 20.65 -19.75 21.27
C LEU A 510 21.87 -18.84 21.35
N ALA A 511 22.05 -18.05 20.31
CA ALA A 511 22.80 -16.81 20.31
C ALA A 511 21.80 -15.65 20.16
N VAL A 512 21.90 -14.63 21.02
CA VAL A 512 21.04 -13.45 20.97
C VAL A 512 21.92 -12.22 20.88
N THR A 513 21.69 -11.39 19.85
CA THR A 513 22.46 -10.17 19.60
C THR A 513 21.54 -9.03 19.23
N ALA A 514 22.01 -7.80 19.40
CA ALA A 514 21.37 -6.61 18.90
C ALA A 514 22.18 -6.03 17.73
N VAL A 515 21.52 -5.63 16.67
CA VAL A 515 22.13 -4.96 15.52
C VAL A 515 21.35 -3.69 15.19
N LYS A 516 21.99 -2.74 14.52
CA LYS A 516 21.31 -1.57 13.96
C LYS A 516 20.79 -1.93 12.59
N ALA A 517 19.50 -1.75 12.39
CA ALA A 517 18.82 -1.98 11.12
C ALA A 517 18.40 -0.63 10.50
N PRO A 518 18.50 -0.46 9.18
CA PRO A 518 18.01 0.73 8.49
C PRO A 518 16.54 0.98 8.80
N ASP A 519 16.21 2.24 9.07
CA ASP A 519 14.85 2.67 9.38
C ASP A 519 14.33 3.62 8.30
N ASN A 520 13.14 3.39 7.80
CA ASN A 520 12.48 4.28 6.86
C ASN A 520 11.68 5.37 7.58
N THR A 521 12.31 6.11 8.47
CA THR A 521 11.69 7.30 9.09
C THR A 521 11.58 8.47 8.13
N VAL A 522 12.27 8.39 7.00
CA VAL A 522 12.27 9.41 5.95
C VAL A 522 12.04 8.74 4.60
N ASN A 523 10.83 8.83 4.10
CA ASN A 523 10.40 8.23 2.83
C ASN A 523 10.98 8.93 1.58
N ASN A 524 12.22 9.42 1.62
CA ASN A 524 12.84 10.13 0.50
C ASN A 524 14.27 9.67 0.29
N ALA A 525 14.42 8.57 -0.41
CA ALA A 525 15.73 8.12 -0.90
C ALA A 525 16.40 9.07 -1.92
N THR A 526 15.68 10.08 -2.40
CA THR A 526 16.23 11.11 -3.29
C THR A 526 16.84 12.30 -2.55
N ASP A 527 16.70 12.35 -1.21
CA ASP A 527 17.26 13.42 -0.39
C ASP A 527 18.57 12.93 0.25
N ASP A 528 19.65 12.92 -0.51
CA ASP A 528 21.01 12.59 -0.06
C ASP A 528 21.49 13.46 1.11
N ALA A 529 20.75 14.51 1.46
CA ALA A 529 21.10 15.42 2.56
C ALA A 529 20.56 14.95 3.92
N ARG A 530 19.75 13.90 4.00
CA ARG A 530 19.21 13.40 5.26
C ARG A 530 20.04 12.25 5.79
N PRO A 531 20.45 12.27 7.08
CA PRO A 531 21.19 11.17 7.66
C PRO A 531 20.34 9.90 7.67
N GLU A 532 20.96 8.77 7.36
CA GLU A 532 20.35 7.47 7.58
C GLU A 532 19.92 7.34 9.04
N THR A 533 18.72 6.86 9.26
CA THR A 533 18.19 6.56 10.57
C THR A 533 18.16 5.05 10.78
N PHE A 534 18.30 4.65 12.03
CA PHE A 534 18.39 3.24 12.40
C PHE A 534 17.49 2.97 13.60
N HIS A 535 16.91 1.79 13.62
CA HIS A 535 16.29 1.20 14.80
C HIS A 535 17.09 -0.03 15.26
N THR A 536 16.79 -0.51 16.45
CA THR A 536 17.43 -1.72 16.98
C THR A 536 16.67 -2.96 16.50
N CYS A 537 17.40 -3.96 16.03
CA CYS A 537 16.88 -5.27 15.69
C CYS A 537 17.50 -6.33 16.60
N ILE A 538 16.69 -7.13 17.27
CA ILE A 538 17.14 -8.30 18.03
C ILE A 538 17.20 -9.50 17.09
N VAL A 539 18.34 -10.14 17.01
CA VAL A 539 18.56 -11.36 16.24
C VAL A 539 18.66 -12.53 17.22
N ILE A 540 17.76 -13.49 17.09
CA ILE A 540 17.72 -14.73 17.86
C ILE A 540 18.09 -15.85 16.89
N ALA A 541 19.23 -16.47 17.07
CA ALA A 541 19.74 -17.52 16.18
C ALA A 541 20.01 -18.83 16.94
N SER A 542 19.94 -19.96 16.26
CA SER A 542 20.54 -21.20 16.75
C SER A 542 22.06 -20.98 16.91
N ALA A 543 22.63 -21.39 18.04
CA ALA A 543 24.07 -21.19 18.31
C ALA A 543 24.99 -21.96 17.34
N GLU A 544 24.45 -23.00 16.72
CA GLU A 544 25.10 -23.87 15.73
C GLU A 544 24.09 -24.22 14.64
N PRO A 545 24.51 -24.67 13.45
CA PRO A 545 23.60 -25.21 12.44
C PRO A 545 22.71 -26.31 13.03
N ALA A 546 21.41 -26.23 12.77
CA ALA A 546 20.40 -27.10 13.36
C ALA A 546 19.39 -27.56 12.28
N GLU A 547 18.88 -28.79 12.40
CA GLU A 547 17.77 -29.29 11.60
C GLU A 547 16.43 -28.80 12.11
N ARG A 548 16.37 -28.40 13.39
CA ARG A 548 15.17 -27.90 14.06
C ARG A 548 15.50 -26.85 15.12
N LEU A 549 14.64 -25.86 15.22
CA LEU A 549 14.68 -24.85 16.27
C LEU A 549 13.26 -24.54 16.77
N ALA A 550 13.07 -24.57 18.07
CA ALA A 550 11.88 -24.02 18.72
C ALA A 550 12.26 -22.82 19.58
N VAL A 551 11.54 -21.71 19.45
CA VAL A 551 11.79 -20.46 20.19
C VAL A 551 10.47 -19.92 20.74
N ASP A 552 10.51 -19.54 22.01
CA ASP A 552 9.45 -18.79 22.67
C ASP A 552 9.91 -17.35 22.89
N VAL A 553 9.10 -16.39 22.45
CA VAL A 553 9.30 -14.96 22.68
C VAL A 553 8.08 -14.40 23.42
N SER A 554 8.29 -13.74 24.54
CA SER A 554 7.24 -13.02 25.27
C SER A 554 7.67 -11.59 25.50
N VAL A 555 6.85 -10.63 25.07
CA VAL A 555 7.17 -9.20 25.17
C VAL A 555 6.03 -8.45 25.83
N GLY A 556 6.38 -7.55 26.77
CA GLY A 556 5.44 -6.69 27.47
C GLY A 556 6.13 -5.52 28.16
N GLY A 557 5.38 -4.71 28.90
CA GLY A 557 5.91 -3.68 29.78
C GLY A 557 6.73 -4.27 30.93
N ARG A 558 7.64 -3.44 31.50
CA ARG A 558 8.38 -3.79 32.71
C ARG A 558 7.47 -3.84 33.93
#